data_eaa66a83fbc519e1d73ba4ca4c872d4f
#
_entry.id   eaa66a83fbc519e1d73ba4ca4c872d4f
#
_cell.length_a   1.000
_cell.length_b   1.000
_cell.length_c   1.000
_cell.angle_alpha   90.00
_cell.angle_beta   90.00
_cell.angle_gamma   90.00
#
_symmetry.space_group_name_H-M   'P 1'
#
loop_
_entity.id
_entity.type
_entity.pdbx_description
1 polymer ?
#
loop_
_entity_poly.entity_id
_entity_poly.type
_entity_poly.pdbx_seq_one_letter_code
_entity_poly.pdbx_strand_id
1 'polypeptide(L)'
;MTCNPYWDAVMEELLPGQTPQDRPDVVVRVYRANLLDLHDFLIKKGHLGKVAAWAHVTEFQQRGLPHEHFLLVMEPGSKVRTPDDYDKVIFAELLDPKKYPLLNSLVCKHMMHGPCGDLNPKCACMRDGECRFRYPRQYCETTQQGKDSYPVYRRRKDGQIAKVRKKELDNRWVVPYNPELLMRYNCHINVEVCCSIKSCKYLYKYIHKGCDMASVAVRGDKGDGICVNEVLNYRNARMITAPEACYRMFGFPLYSMSPPVLQLQVHLPGYHMVAFNPKEDISDVVNREKSQKSMLTEFFRTICEHPDAPKYLYREFPSILGGLSLRSSGCLGNKGFRLGGWSRHILPRVRGTTSVCS
;
A
#
# COMPACT_ATOMS: atom_id res chain seq x y z
N MET A 1 5.24 4.71 -6.50
CA MET A 1 6.68 4.85 -6.85
C MET A 1 7.26 3.48 -7.18
N THR A 2 7.89 3.31 -8.33
CA THR A 2 8.59 2.06 -8.70
C THR A 2 10.08 2.24 -8.50
N CYS A 3 10.75 1.23 -7.96
CA CYS A 3 12.20 1.22 -7.85
C CYS A 3 12.86 1.42 -9.23
N ASN A 4 13.81 2.32 -9.30
CA ASN A 4 14.70 2.45 -10.46
C ASN A 4 16.03 1.77 -10.12
N PRO A 5 16.35 0.60 -10.70
CA PRO A 5 17.59 -0.11 -10.37
C PRO A 5 18.84 0.63 -10.86
N TYR A 6 18.68 1.67 -11.68
CA TYR A 6 19.76 2.49 -12.23
C TYR A 6 19.89 3.86 -11.56
N TRP A 7 19.47 4.01 -10.31
CA TRP A 7 19.83 5.19 -9.50
C TRP A 7 21.33 5.26 -9.32
N ASP A 8 21.90 6.46 -9.34
CA ASP A 8 23.34 6.66 -9.19
C ASP A 8 23.86 5.98 -7.92
N ALA A 9 23.17 6.12 -6.80
CA ALA A 9 23.51 5.45 -5.54
C ALA A 9 23.49 3.91 -5.60
N VAL A 10 22.84 3.29 -6.59
CA VAL A 10 22.95 1.85 -6.83
C VAL A 10 24.17 1.57 -7.71
N MET A 11 24.33 2.36 -8.77
CA MET A 11 25.38 2.14 -9.76
C MET A 11 26.77 2.35 -9.19
N GLU A 12 26.94 3.28 -8.25
CA GLU A 12 28.21 3.57 -7.54
C GLU A 12 28.68 2.42 -6.65
N GLU A 13 27.75 1.59 -6.16
CA GLU A 13 28.03 0.44 -5.29
C GLU A 13 28.30 -0.86 -6.07
N LEU A 14 28.23 -0.85 -7.40
CA LEU A 14 28.47 -2.01 -8.24
C LEU A 14 29.95 -2.16 -8.55
N LEU A 15 30.47 -3.38 -8.45
CA LEU A 15 31.80 -3.71 -8.91
C LEU A 15 31.86 -3.79 -10.45
N PRO A 16 33.03 -3.62 -11.07
CA PRO A 16 33.18 -3.76 -12.51
C PRO A 16 32.61 -5.08 -13.02
N GLY A 17 31.70 -5.01 -14.01
CA GLY A 17 31.02 -6.17 -14.60
C GLY A 17 29.75 -6.61 -13.87
N GLN A 18 29.42 -6.05 -12.71
CA GLN A 18 28.15 -6.30 -12.02
C GLN A 18 27.01 -5.47 -12.61
N THR A 19 25.82 -6.02 -12.49
CA THR A 19 24.55 -5.37 -12.82
C THR A 19 23.69 -5.22 -11.54
N PRO A 20 22.67 -4.37 -11.54
CA PRO A 20 21.75 -4.27 -10.40
C PRO A 20 21.07 -5.60 -10.00
N GLN A 21 20.94 -6.55 -10.94
CA GLN A 21 20.41 -7.88 -10.67
C GLN A 21 21.33 -8.72 -9.78
N ASP A 22 22.63 -8.49 -9.87
CA ASP A 22 23.64 -9.19 -9.06
C ASP A 22 23.71 -8.67 -7.62
N ARG A 23 23.17 -7.47 -7.37
CA ARG A 23 23.18 -6.79 -6.07
C ARG A 23 21.77 -6.36 -5.61
N PRO A 24 20.84 -7.33 -5.45
CA PRO A 24 19.48 -7.04 -4.97
C PRO A 24 19.47 -6.41 -3.56
N ASP A 25 20.49 -6.70 -2.75
CA ASP A 25 20.72 -6.12 -1.44
C ASP A 25 20.90 -4.59 -1.49
N VAL A 26 21.75 -4.11 -2.41
CA VAL A 26 21.98 -2.67 -2.63
C VAL A 26 20.71 -2.01 -3.17
N VAL A 27 20.10 -2.61 -4.19
CA VAL A 27 18.87 -2.09 -4.81
C VAL A 27 17.77 -1.84 -3.78
N VAL A 28 17.52 -2.81 -2.88
CA VAL A 28 16.44 -2.65 -1.88
C VAL A 28 16.79 -1.68 -0.76
N ARG A 29 18.07 -1.55 -0.40
CA ARG A 29 18.52 -0.58 0.61
C ARG A 29 18.38 0.86 0.09
N VAL A 30 18.85 1.12 -1.14
CA VAL A 30 18.69 2.43 -1.79
C VAL A 30 17.20 2.74 -2.01
N TYR A 31 16.41 1.76 -2.45
CA TYR A 31 14.96 1.91 -2.55
C TYR A 31 14.34 2.30 -1.21
N ARG A 32 14.71 1.63 -0.12
CA ARG A 32 14.18 1.93 1.21
C ARG A 32 14.56 3.33 1.67
N ALA A 33 15.76 3.80 1.40
CA ALA A 33 16.18 5.17 1.71
C ALA A 33 15.33 6.20 0.95
N ASN A 34 15.12 6.01 -0.36
CA ASN A 34 14.26 6.87 -1.17
C ASN A 34 12.79 6.82 -0.72
N LEU A 35 12.30 5.67 -0.27
CA LEU A 35 10.95 5.51 0.26
C LEU A 35 10.75 6.30 1.56
N LEU A 36 11.73 6.29 2.46
CA LEU A 36 11.70 7.05 3.70
C LEU A 36 11.76 8.56 3.44
N ASP A 37 12.60 8.99 2.50
CA ASP A 37 12.65 10.40 2.08
C ASP A 37 11.32 10.83 1.43
N LEU A 38 10.73 10.00 0.57
CA LEU A 38 9.42 10.27 -0.03
C LEU A 38 8.32 10.39 1.04
N HIS A 39 8.32 9.48 2.01
CA HIS A 39 7.39 9.53 3.15
C HIS A 39 7.52 10.85 3.91
N ASP A 40 8.74 11.23 4.27
CA ASP A 40 8.99 12.47 4.99
C ASP A 40 8.62 13.70 4.14
N PHE A 41 8.92 13.69 2.86
CA PHE A 41 8.61 14.76 1.93
C PHE A 41 7.10 14.97 1.75
N LEU A 42 6.34 13.87 1.63
CA LEU A 42 4.90 13.94 1.46
C LEU A 42 4.15 14.26 2.76
N ILE A 43 4.56 13.64 3.88
CA ILE A 43 3.78 13.64 5.12
C ILE A 43 4.27 14.68 6.10
N LYS A 44 5.59 14.74 6.38
CA LYS A 44 6.13 15.71 7.34
C LYS A 44 6.29 17.10 6.73
N LYS A 45 6.81 17.18 5.50
CA LYS A 45 6.98 18.47 4.81
C LYS A 45 5.71 18.94 4.11
N GLY A 46 4.74 18.03 3.89
CA GLY A 46 3.43 18.36 3.32
C GLY A 46 3.50 18.90 1.89
N HIS A 47 4.41 18.34 1.07
CA HIS A 47 4.64 18.84 -0.30
C HIS A 47 3.37 18.91 -1.16
N LEU A 48 2.47 17.96 -1.04
CA LEU A 48 1.17 17.96 -1.72
C LEU A 48 0.05 18.59 -0.89
N GLY A 49 0.37 19.20 0.26
CA GLY A 49 -0.56 19.74 1.24
C GLY A 49 -0.56 18.94 2.55
N LYS A 50 -1.30 19.42 3.55
CA LYS A 50 -1.39 18.76 4.86
C LYS A 50 -2.17 17.47 4.78
N VAL A 51 -1.58 16.40 5.34
CA VAL A 51 -2.11 15.04 5.32
C VAL A 51 -2.77 14.72 6.67
N ALA A 52 -4.06 14.38 6.65
CA ALA A 52 -4.83 13.97 7.82
C ALA A 52 -4.64 12.48 8.16
N ALA A 53 -4.49 11.64 7.12
CA ALA A 53 -4.26 10.21 7.27
C ALA A 53 -3.52 9.67 6.04
N TRP A 54 -2.78 8.60 6.24
CA TRP A 54 -2.03 7.98 5.15
C TRP A 54 -1.88 6.47 5.35
N ALA A 55 -1.71 5.78 4.24
CA ALA A 55 -1.29 4.38 4.21
C ALA A 55 -0.37 4.16 3.01
N HIS A 56 0.62 3.31 3.18
CA HIS A 56 1.44 2.87 2.07
C HIS A 56 1.76 1.37 2.17
N VAL A 57 1.97 0.75 1.01
CA VAL A 57 2.22 -0.68 0.88
C VAL A 57 3.27 -0.92 -0.19
N THR A 58 4.30 -1.69 0.16
CA THR A 58 5.31 -2.19 -0.79
C THR A 58 4.82 -3.48 -1.44
N GLU A 59 4.78 -3.50 -2.76
CA GLU A 59 4.46 -4.67 -3.59
C GLU A 59 5.67 -5.02 -4.47
N PHE A 60 5.98 -6.30 -4.61
CA PHE A 60 7.03 -6.74 -5.54
C PHE A 60 6.41 -7.13 -6.87
N GLN A 61 6.85 -6.45 -7.94
CA GLN A 61 6.40 -6.74 -9.29
C GLN A 61 6.93 -8.09 -9.77
N GLN A 62 6.36 -8.66 -10.84
CA GLN A 62 6.83 -9.93 -11.42
C GLN A 62 8.34 -9.93 -11.78
N ARG A 63 8.91 -8.75 -12.05
CA ARG A 63 10.35 -8.56 -12.32
C ARG A 63 11.19 -8.45 -11.05
N GLY A 64 10.59 -8.58 -9.89
CA GLY A 64 11.24 -8.52 -8.58
C GLY A 64 11.48 -7.14 -8.02
N LEU A 65 11.26 -6.07 -8.76
CA LEU A 65 11.49 -4.71 -8.26
C LEU A 65 10.36 -4.28 -7.30
N PRO A 66 10.70 -3.65 -6.17
CA PRO A 66 9.70 -3.13 -5.25
C PRO A 66 8.97 -1.93 -5.84
N HIS A 67 7.68 -1.88 -5.56
CA HIS A 67 6.76 -0.83 -5.98
C HIS A 67 5.92 -0.37 -4.80
N GLU A 68 5.87 0.92 -4.57
CA GLU A 68 5.13 1.51 -3.46
C GLU A 68 3.83 2.13 -3.91
N HIS A 69 2.77 1.79 -3.20
CA HIS A 69 1.48 2.46 -3.30
C HIS A 69 1.27 3.34 -2.07
N PHE A 70 1.07 4.64 -2.28
CA PHE A 70 0.67 5.59 -1.25
C PHE A 70 -0.80 5.96 -1.41
N LEU A 71 -1.52 6.04 -0.30
CA LEU A 71 -2.80 6.73 -0.19
C LEU A 71 -2.63 7.86 0.82
N LEU A 72 -2.93 9.07 0.40
CA LEU A 72 -2.91 10.26 1.24
C LEU A 72 -4.34 10.79 1.36
N VAL A 73 -4.82 10.94 2.58
CA VAL A 73 -6.08 11.62 2.89
C VAL A 73 -5.73 13.04 3.33
N MET A 74 -6.04 14.00 2.49
CA MET A 74 -5.68 15.40 2.72
C MET A 74 -6.62 16.05 3.73
N GLU A 75 -6.10 16.97 4.55
CA GLU A 75 -6.92 17.84 5.37
C GLU A 75 -7.89 18.67 4.49
N PRO A 76 -9.08 19.08 5.01
CA PRO A 76 -10.09 19.79 4.23
C PRO A 76 -9.57 21.03 3.49
N GLY A 77 -8.63 21.77 4.09
CA GLY A 77 -8.01 22.96 3.51
C GLY A 77 -6.94 22.69 2.44
N SER A 78 -6.46 21.43 2.34
CA SER A 78 -5.44 21.02 1.38
C SER A 78 -5.98 20.15 0.24
N LYS A 79 -7.30 19.97 0.16
CA LYS A 79 -7.92 19.19 -0.90
C LYS A 79 -7.94 19.97 -2.21
N VAL A 80 -7.45 19.36 -3.29
CA VAL A 80 -7.61 19.85 -4.67
C VAL A 80 -9.08 19.74 -5.05
N ARG A 81 -9.68 20.84 -5.51
CA ARG A 81 -11.14 20.92 -5.79
C ARG A 81 -11.46 21.48 -7.16
N THR A 82 -10.62 22.36 -7.68
CA THR A 82 -10.85 23.02 -8.97
C THR A 82 -9.94 22.45 -10.06
N PRO A 83 -10.30 22.56 -11.34
CA PRO A 83 -9.42 22.17 -12.44
C PRO A 83 -8.03 22.79 -12.34
N ASP A 84 -7.95 24.07 -11.98
CA ASP A 84 -6.66 24.76 -11.82
C ASP A 84 -5.83 24.21 -10.67
N ASP A 85 -6.45 23.74 -9.58
CA ASP A 85 -5.72 23.11 -8.48
C ASP A 85 -5.13 21.77 -8.91
N TYR A 86 -5.89 20.98 -9.70
CA TYR A 86 -5.35 19.72 -10.26
C TYR A 86 -4.14 20.01 -11.16
N ASP A 87 -4.25 20.98 -12.06
CA ASP A 87 -3.23 21.29 -13.05
C ASP A 87 -1.95 21.90 -12.44
N LYS A 88 -2.01 22.42 -11.20
CA LYS A 88 -0.81 22.86 -10.43
C LYS A 88 -0.03 21.68 -9.87
N VAL A 89 -0.69 20.58 -9.55
CA VAL A 89 -0.11 19.45 -8.81
C VAL A 89 0.19 18.26 -9.72
N ILE A 90 -0.69 18.00 -10.71
CA ILE A 90 -0.63 16.82 -11.55
C ILE A 90 -0.60 17.19 -13.02
N PHE A 91 0.40 16.70 -13.72
CA PHE A 91 0.62 16.89 -15.13
C PHE A 91 0.39 15.57 -15.87
N ALA A 92 -0.21 15.65 -17.04
CA ALA A 92 -0.38 14.50 -17.93
C ALA A 92 -0.02 14.85 -19.38
N GLU A 93 0.97 15.71 -19.55
CA GLU A 93 1.46 16.26 -20.83
C GLU A 93 2.98 16.16 -20.92
N LEU A 94 3.49 16.05 -22.12
CA LEU A 94 4.89 16.31 -22.44
C LEU A 94 5.16 17.81 -22.29
N LEU A 95 6.34 18.14 -21.81
CA LEU A 95 6.77 19.54 -21.70
C LEU A 95 7.72 19.90 -22.84
N ASP A 96 7.78 21.20 -23.15
CA ASP A 96 8.70 21.71 -24.15
C ASP A 96 10.16 21.35 -23.78
N PRO A 97 10.86 20.55 -24.59
CA PRO A 97 12.22 20.11 -24.30
C PRO A 97 13.24 21.25 -24.30
N LYS A 98 12.95 22.37 -24.98
CA LYS A 98 13.81 23.57 -24.96
C LYS A 98 13.71 24.31 -23.63
N LYS A 99 12.50 24.38 -23.06
CA LYS A 99 12.23 25.10 -21.83
C LYS A 99 12.50 24.23 -20.58
N TYR A 100 12.18 22.94 -20.65
CA TYR A 100 12.30 22.01 -19.52
C TYR A 100 13.03 20.71 -19.95
N PRO A 101 14.31 20.77 -20.35
CA PRO A 101 15.02 19.63 -20.95
C PRO A 101 15.10 18.41 -20.03
N LEU A 102 15.47 18.62 -18.76
CA LEU A 102 15.59 17.54 -17.79
C LEU A 102 14.24 16.88 -17.52
N LEU A 103 13.22 17.66 -17.21
CA LEU A 103 11.90 17.12 -16.89
C LEU A 103 11.25 16.42 -18.10
N ASN A 104 11.39 16.98 -19.30
CA ASN A 104 10.94 16.30 -20.52
C ASN A 104 11.64 14.94 -20.69
N SER A 105 12.96 14.86 -20.50
CA SER A 105 13.71 13.62 -20.56
C SER A 105 13.19 12.58 -19.56
N LEU A 106 12.92 13.00 -18.32
CA LEU A 106 12.38 12.11 -17.28
C LEU A 106 10.96 11.63 -17.60
N VAL A 107 10.10 12.50 -18.14
CA VAL A 107 8.76 12.12 -18.60
C VAL A 107 8.85 11.08 -19.71
N CYS A 108 9.68 11.32 -20.72
CA CYS A 108 9.90 10.37 -21.82
C CYS A 108 10.43 9.01 -21.32
N LYS A 109 11.31 9.02 -20.33
CA LYS A 109 11.93 7.82 -19.76
C LYS A 109 10.98 7.02 -18.86
N HIS A 110 10.23 7.69 -17.99
CA HIS A 110 9.52 7.05 -16.89
C HIS A 110 7.99 7.14 -16.96
N MET A 111 7.45 8.17 -17.62
CA MET A 111 6.03 8.47 -17.52
C MET A 111 5.25 8.28 -18.85
N MET A 112 5.83 7.59 -19.80
CA MET A 112 5.12 7.20 -21.02
C MET A 112 4.55 5.79 -20.87
N HIS A 113 3.25 5.64 -21.09
CA HIS A 113 2.67 4.32 -21.27
C HIS A 113 3.18 3.78 -22.62
N GLY A 114 3.94 2.70 -22.57
CA GLY A 114 4.62 2.17 -23.77
C GLY A 114 3.64 1.82 -24.87
N PRO A 115 4.05 1.82 -26.13
CA PRO A 115 3.11 1.63 -27.24
C PRO A 115 2.30 0.35 -27.06
N CYS A 116 0.98 0.46 -27.22
CA CYS A 116 0.01 -0.64 -27.19
C CYS A 116 -1.10 -0.35 -28.23
N GLY A 117 -2.19 -1.14 -28.24
CA GLY A 117 -3.22 -1.04 -29.27
C GLY A 117 -2.64 -1.37 -30.65
N ASP A 118 -3.05 -0.63 -31.67
CA ASP A 118 -2.60 -0.82 -33.05
C ASP A 118 -1.07 -0.68 -33.19
N LEU A 119 -0.42 0.11 -32.35
CA LEU A 119 1.03 0.28 -32.36
C LEU A 119 1.79 -0.95 -31.83
N ASN A 120 1.17 -1.73 -30.95
CA ASN A 120 1.70 -2.98 -30.39
C ASN A 120 0.58 -3.85 -29.80
N PRO A 121 -0.11 -4.66 -30.62
CA PRO A 121 -1.22 -5.51 -30.17
C PRO A 121 -0.81 -6.59 -29.15
N LYS A 122 0.47 -6.98 -29.14
CA LYS A 122 1.01 -8.01 -28.21
C LYS A 122 1.52 -7.42 -26.89
N CYS A 123 1.25 -6.14 -26.61
CA CYS A 123 1.67 -5.52 -25.37
C CYS A 123 0.96 -6.19 -24.16
N ALA A 124 1.69 -6.36 -23.05
CA ALA A 124 1.18 -7.01 -21.84
C ALA A 124 -0.04 -6.31 -21.22
N CYS A 125 -0.32 -5.05 -21.57
CA CYS A 125 -1.52 -4.34 -21.13
C CYS A 125 -2.76 -4.62 -21.98
N MET A 126 -2.63 -5.32 -23.13
CA MET A 126 -3.74 -5.63 -24.00
C MET A 126 -4.59 -6.79 -23.47
N ARG A 127 -5.90 -6.63 -23.54
CA ARG A 127 -6.91 -7.67 -23.29
C ARG A 127 -8.06 -7.46 -24.28
N ASP A 128 -8.48 -8.50 -24.92
CA ASP A 128 -9.63 -8.48 -25.85
C ASP A 128 -9.56 -7.35 -26.90
N GLY A 129 -8.35 -7.09 -27.41
CA GLY A 129 -8.12 -6.05 -28.40
C GLY A 129 -7.95 -4.62 -27.84
N GLU A 130 -8.20 -4.41 -26.55
CA GLU A 130 -8.12 -3.10 -25.91
C GLU A 130 -7.06 -3.00 -24.83
N CYS A 131 -6.53 -1.80 -24.61
CA CYS A 131 -5.65 -1.54 -23.48
C CYS A 131 -6.44 -1.52 -22.17
N ARG A 132 -6.15 -2.42 -21.22
CA ARG A 132 -6.81 -2.47 -19.91
C ARG A 132 -6.68 -1.17 -19.10
N PHE A 133 -5.73 -0.31 -19.44
CA PHE A 133 -5.55 1.01 -18.85
C PHE A 133 -6.15 2.13 -19.69
N ARG A 134 -6.85 1.79 -20.79
CA ARG A 134 -7.52 2.72 -21.69
C ARG A 134 -6.58 3.74 -22.34
N TYR A 135 -5.36 3.33 -22.70
CA TYR A 135 -4.46 4.13 -23.52
C TYR A 135 -4.65 3.78 -25.02
N PRO A 136 -4.53 4.78 -25.92
CA PRO A 136 -4.30 6.22 -25.67
C PRO A 136 -5.51 6.91 -25.03
N ARG A 137 -5.25 7.85 -24.13
CA ARG A 137 -6.30 8.68 -23.50
C ARG A 137 -6.81 9.72 -24.52
N GLN A 138 -7.96 10.32 -24.22
CA GLN A 138 -8.50 11.40 -25.05
C GLN A 138 -7.76 12.72 -24.77
N TYR A 139 -7.71 13.60 -25.77
CA TYR A 139 -7.31 14.98 -25.58
C TYR A 139 -8.33 15.71 -24.73
N CYS A 140 -7.86 16.60 -23.87
CA CYS A 140 -8.69 17.41 -23.02
C CYS A 140 -7.98 18.74 -22.75
N GLU A 141 -8.61 19.85 -23.05
CA GLU A 141 -8.01 21.19 -22.91
C GLU A 141 -7.90 21.64 -21.45
N THR A 142 -8.80 21.16 -20.58
CA THR A 142 -8.81 21.46 -19.16
C THR A 142 -9.09 20.18 -18.36
N THR A 143 -8.51 20.05 -17.19
CA THR A 143 -8.82 18.93 -16.28
C THR A 143 -10.30 18.98 -15.89
N GLN A 144 -10.98 17.85 -15.97
CA GLN A 144 -12.40 17.71 -15.69
C GLN A 144 -12.66 16.59 -14.69
N GLN A 145 -13.75 16.70 -13.95
CA GLN A 145 -14.23 15.59 -13.12
C GLN A 145 -14.68 14.44 -14.02
N GLY A 146 -14.03 13.31 -13.91
CA GLY A 146 -14.42 12.12 -14.66
C GLY A 146 -15.72 11.49 -14.13
N LYS A 147 -16.41 10.74 -14.99
CA LYS A 147 -17.55 9.90 -14.59
C LYS A 147 -17.14 8.74 -13.67
N ASP A 148 -15.87 8.32 -13.80
CA ASP A 148 -15.24 7.31 -12.96
C ASP A 148 -14.60 7.94 -11.71
N SER A 149 -13.88 7.14 -10.95
CA SER A 149 -13.24 7.54 -9.69
C SER A 149 -12.05 8.49 -9.84
N TYR A 150 -11.64 8.81 -11.06
CA TYR A 150 -10.46 9.62 -11.37
C TYR A 150 -10.81 10.80 -12.27
N PRO A 151 -10.12 11.96 -12.11
CA PRO A 151 -10.24 13.07 -13.05
C PRO A 151 -9.79 12.69 -14.46
N VAL A 152 -10.32 13.39 -15.46
CA VAL A 152 -9.78 13.42 -16.81
C VAL A 152 -8.78 14.59 -16.85
N TYR A 153 -7.50 14.26 -16.73
CA TYR A 153 -6.42 15.25 -16.69
C TYR A 153 -6.22 15.93 -18.04
N ARG A 154 -5.83 17.21 -18.01
CA ARG A 154 -5.50 18.00 -19.19
C ARG A 154 -4.45 17.29 -20.06
N ARG A 155 -4.73 17.20 -21.36
CA ARG A 155 -3.90 16.61 -22.41
C ARG A 155 -4.14 17.37 -23.71
N ARG A 156 -3.40 18.46 -23.92
CA ARG A 156 -3.60 19.33 -25.08
C ARG A 156 -2.99 18.72 -26.33
N LYS A 157 -3.56 19.07 -27.48
CA LYS A 157 -3.02 18.72 -28.78
C LYS A 157 -2.04 19.83 -29.24
N ASP A 158 -0.88 19.91 -28.55
CA ASP A 158 0.14 20.93 -28.73
C ASP A 158 1.28 20.53 -29.70
N GLY A 159 1.20 19.34 -30.30
CA GLY A 159 2.20 18.84 -31.24
C GLY A 159 3.46 18.25 -30.57
N GLN A 160 3.55 18.21 -29.24
CA GLN A 160 4.68 17.58 -28.56
C GLN A 160 4.66 16.07 -28.78
N ILE A 161 5.81 15.50 -29.13
CA ILE A 161 5.97 14.08 -29.45
C ILE A 161 7.20 13.53 -28.73
N ALA A 162 7.06 12.35 -28.13
CA ALA A 162 8.15 11.57 -27.57
C ALA A 162 8.41 10.31 -28.40
N LYS A 163 9.67 9.99 -28.66
CA LYS A 163 10.04 8.71 -29.28
C LYS A 163 10.25 7.65 -28.22
N VAL A 164 9.35 6.67 -28.18
CA VAL A 164 9.40 5.55 -27.23
C VAL A 164 9.41 4.24 -28.00
N ARG A 165 10.44 3.42 -27.82
CA ARG A 165 10.58 2.11 -28.51
C ARG A 165 10.34 2.21 -30.01
N LYS A 166 10.95 3.18 -30.68
CA LYS A 166 10.84 3.46 -32.11
C LYS A 166 9.44 3.90 -32.59
N LYS A 167 8.54 4.24 -31.69
CA LYS A 167 7.21 4.79 -32.01
C LYS A 167 7.11 6.21 -31.49
N GLU A 168 6.33 7.04 -32.20
CA GLU A 168 6.03 8.40 -31.80
C GLU A 168 4.75 8.42 -30.96
N LEU A 169 4.84 8.95 -29.77
CA LEU A 169 3.75 9.04 -28.81
C LEU A 169 3.57 10.50 -28.38
N ASP A 170 2.34 10.92 -28.23
CA ASP A 170 1.94 12.28 -27.84
C ASP A 170 1.39 12.31 -26.38
N ASN A 171 0.78 13.45 -26.00
CA ASN A 171 0.21 13.64 -24.66
C ASN A 171 -0.83 12.60 -24.24
N ARG A 172 -1.47 11.90 -25.17
CA ARG A 172 -2.45 10.85 -24.88
C ARG A 172 -1.81 9.63 -24.18
N TRP A 173 -0.50 9.49 -24.25
CA TRP A 173 0.24 8.36 -23.71
C TRP A 173 0.96 8.67 -22.40
N VAL A 174 0.90 9.92 -21.93
CA VAL A 174 1.56 10.34 -20.69
C VAL A 174 0.79 9.81 -19.48
N VAL A 175 1.49 9.18 -18.56
CA VAL A 175 0.97 8.77 -17.25
C VAL A 175 0.95 10.00 -16.32
N PRO A 176 -0.13 10.26 -15.56
CA PRO A 176 -0.18 11.41 -14.67
C PRO A 176 0.98 11.43 -13.67
N TYR A 177 1.62 12.56 -13.49
CA TYR A 177 2.79 12.71 -12.63
C TYR A 177 2.83 14.07 -11.94
N ASN A 178 3.61 14.16 -10.86
CA ASN A 178 4.00 15.43 -10.26
C ASN A 178 5.44 15.76 -10.68
N PRO A 179 5.71 16.97 -11.23
CA PRO A 179 7.03 17.34 -11.75
C PRO A 179 8.15 17.26 -10.71
N GLU A 180 7.90 17.75 -9.50
CA GLU A 180 8.92 17.78 -8.45
C GLU A 180 9.25 16.39 -7.95
N LEU A 181 8.24 15.53 -7.73
CA LEU A 181 8.47 14.14 -7.37
C LEU A 181 9.23 13.38 -8.44
N LEU A 182 8.92 13.63 -9.72
CA LEU A 182 9.59 12.98 -10.83
C LEU A 182 11.07 13.40 -10.92
N MET A 183 11.36 14.69 -10.77
CA MET A 183 12.73 15.20 -10.77
C MET A 183 13.52 14.71 -9.54
N ARG A 184 12.90 14.68 -8.36
CA ARG A 184 13.56 14.28 -7.12
C ARG A 184 13.94 12.81 -7.11
N TYR A 185 13.05 11.92 -7.58
CA TYR A 185 13.25 10.48 -7.45
C TYR A 185 13.69 9.78 -8.73
N ASN A 186 13.70 10.43 -9.88
CA ASN A 186 14.14 9.86 -11.15
C ASN A 186 13.64 8.42 -11.36
N CYS A 187 12.33 8.21 -11.23
CA CYS A 187 11.71 6.90 -11.34
C CYS A 187 10.27 6.99 -11.84
N HIS A 188 9.65 5.87 -12.19
CA HIS A 188 8.21 5.86 -12.47
C HIS A 188 7.43 6.16 -11.19
N ILE A 189 6.78 7.31 -11.16
CA ILE A 189 5.98 7.78 -10.02
C ILE A 189 4.67 8.40 -10.51
N ASN A 190 3.61 7.60 -10.53
CA ASN A 190 2.26 8.03 -10.88
C ASN A 190 1.62 8.75 -9.70
N VAL A 191 0.99 9.90 -9.97
CA VAL A 191 0.24 10.69 -8.98
C VAL A 191 -1.14 10.96 -9.52
N GLU A 192 -2.17 10.55 -8.80
CA GLU A 192 -3.57 10.75 -9.19
C GLU A 192 -4.43 11.16 -8.00
N VAL A 193 -5.44 11.97 -8.24
CA VAL A 193 -6.45 12.31 -7.23
C VAL A 193 -7.58 11.29 -7.30
N CYS A 194 -7.93 10.75 -6.13
CA CYS A 194 -9.03 9.82 -5.98
C CYS A 194 -10.32 10.59 -5.66
N CYS A 195 -11.25 10.63 -6.60
CA CYS A 195 -12.52 11.34 -6.45
C CYS A 195 -13.62 10.47 -5.79
N SER A 196 -13.38 9.17 -5.60
CA SER A 196 -14.34 8.28 -4.95
C SER A 196 -13.67 7.18 -4.14
N ILE A 197 -14.45 6.59 -3.23
CA ILE A 197 -14.01 5.46 -2.39
C ILE A 197 -13.66 4.21 -3.20
N LYS A 198 -14.13 4.10 -4.44
CA LYS A 198 -13.79 2.97 -5.33
C LYS A 198 -12.30 2.91 -5.63
N SER A 199 -11.62 4.05 -5.71
CA SER A 199 -10.16 4.14 -5.91
C SER A 199 -9.39 3.60 -4.70
N CYS A 200 -9.92 3.83 -3.49
CA CYS A 200 -9.32 3.36 -2.25
C CYS A 200 -9.44 1.83 -2.08
N LYS A 201 -10.45 1.20 -2.70
CA LYS A 201 -10.69 -0.25 -2.62
C LYS A 201 -9.46 -1.07 -3.03
N TYR A 202 -8.71 -0.59 -4.02
CA TYR A 202 -7.50 -1.24 -4.49
C TYR A 202 -6.44 -1.30 -3.39
N LEU A 203 -6.22 -0.20 -2.68
CA LEU A 203 -5.24 -0.13 -1.60
C LEU A 203 -5.69 -0.94 -0.37
N TYR A 204 -6.97 -0.88 -0.01
CA TYR A 204 -7.51 -1.70 1.07
C TYR A 204 -7.33 -3.20 0.83
N LYS A 205 -7.41 -3.65 -0.42
CA LYS A 205 -7.12 -5.03 -0.78
C LYS A 205 -5.70 -5.45 -0.36
N TYR A 206 -4.73 -4.56 -0.48
CA TYR A 206 -3.34 -4.85 -0.10
C TYR A 206 -3.11 -4.72 1.40
N ILE A 207 -3.72 -3.72 2.05
CA ILE A 207 -3.61 -3.51 3.50
C ILE A 207 -4.21 -4.68 4.28
N HIS A 208 -5.35 -5.23 3.81
CA HIS A 208 -6.05 -6.32 4.49
C HIS A 208 -5.60 -7.72 4.08
N LYS A 209 -4.77 -7.85 3.06
CA LYS A 209 -4.29 -9.16 2.61
C LYS A 209 -3.40 -9.87 3.64
N GLY A 210 -2.91 -9.12 4.62
CA GLY A 210 -1.96 -9.61 5.60
C GLY A 210 -0.56 -9.80 5.02
N CYS A 211 0.40 -10.04 5.89
CA CYS A 211 1.75 -10.40 5.45
C CYS A 211 1.72 -11.85 4.95
N ASP A 212 1.94 -12.07 3.67
CA ASP A 212 2.22 -13.40 3.15
C ASP A 212 3.44 -13.95 3.91
N MET A 213 3.32 -15.16 4.44
CA MET A 213 4.45 -15.82 5.09
C MET A 213 5.40 -16.36 4.01
N ALA A 214 6.66 -15.95 4.07
CA ALA A 214 7.73 -16.55 3.30
C ALA A 214 8.62 -17.35 4.26
N SER A 215 8.82 -18.63 3.98
CA SER A 215 9.78 -19.46 4.73
C SER A 215 11.12 -19.41 4.00
N VAL A 216 12.16 -18.96 4.70
CA VAL A 216 13.54 -19.02 4.23
C VAL A 216 14.22 -20.16 4.97
N ALA A 217 14.65 -21.20 4.25
CA ALA A 217 15.51 -22.24 4.80
C ALA A 217 16.97 -21.87 4.49
N VAL A 218 17.74 -21.50 5.50
CA VAL A 218 19.18 -21.36 5.40
C VAL A 218 19.76 -22.75 5.65
N ARG A 219 20.33 -23.36 4.62
CA ARG A 219 21.10 -24.61 4.80
C ARG A 219 22.46 -24.24 5.35
N GLY A 220 22.66 -24.52 6.64
CA GLY A 220 24.03 -24.56 7.21
C GLY A 220 24.68 -25.90 6.86
N ASP A 221 25.98 -25.91 6.67
CA ASP A 221 26.80 -27.10 6.33
C ASP A 221 26.88 -28.15 7.45
N LYS A 222 26.16 -28.02 8.54
CA LYS A 222 26.12 -28.98 9.65
C LYS A 222 24.73 -29.55 9.80
N GLY A 223 24.62 -30.84 9.50
CA GLY A 223 23.37 -31.61 9.47
C GLY A 223 22.69 -31.81 10.82
N ASP A 224 22.10 -30.77 11.37
CA ASP A 224 21.11 -30.92 12.43
C ASP A 224 19.73 -31.08 11.80
N GLY A 225 19.17 -32.28 11.96
CA GLY A 225 17.92 -32.71 11.34
C GLY A 225 16.71 -31.93 11.81
N ILE A 226 16.49 -30.75 11.23
CA ILE A 226 15.18 -30.11 11.26
C ILE A 226 14.27 -30.93 10.35
N CYS A 227 13.33 -31.66 10.96
CA CYS A 227 12.29 -32.37 10.21
C CYS A 227 11.45 -31.35 9.45
N VAL A 228 11.83 -31.11 8.20
CA VAL A 228 11.14 -30.18 7.30
C VAL A 228 9.91 -30.90 6.77
N ASN A 229 8.73 -30.48 7.18
CA ASN A 229 7.49 -30.97 6.58
C ASN A 229 7.37 -30.38 5.15
N GLU A 230 7.85 -31.13 4.17
CA GLU A 230 7.89 -30.71 2.76
C GLU A 230 6.52 -30.40 2.21
N VAL A 231 5.46 -31.11 2.62
CA VAL A 231 4.09 -30.86 2.20
C VAL A 231 3.58 -29.52 2.72
N LEU A 232 3.89 -29.21 4.00
CA LEU A 232 3.51 -27.92 4.60
C LEU A 232 4.28 -26.77 3.98
N ASN A 233 5.56 -26.98 3.68
CA ASN A 233 6.39 -26.00 3.00
C ASN A 233 5.95 -25.78 1.55
N TYR A 234 5.65 -26.82 0.80
CA TYR A 234 5.13 -26.71 -0.57
C TYR A 234 3.80 -25.95 -0.60
N ARG A 235 2.88 -26.26 0.32
CA ARG A 235 1.58 -25.58 0.39
C ARG A 235 1.69 -24.10 0.81
N ASN A 236 2.64 -23.76 1.66
CA ASN A 236 2.81 -22.42 2.23
C ASN A 236 3.94 -21.62 1.57
N ALA A 237 4.80 -22.27 0.77
CA ALA A 237 5.92 -21.63 0.11
C ALA A 237 5.46 -20.92 -1.16
N ARG A 238 5.64 -19.61 -1.18
CA ARG A 238 5.57 -18.80 -2.39
C ARG A 238 6.99 -18.55 -2.87
N MET A 239 7.26 -18.76 -4.16
CA MET A 239 8.51 -18.28 -4.74
C MET A 239 8.57 -16.76 -4.61
N ILE A 240 9.62 -16.27 -3.98
CA ILE A 240 9.92 -14.85 -3.83
C ILE A 240 11.13 -14.49 -4.67
N THR A 241 11.14 -13.27 -5.19
CA THR A 241 12.28 -12.75 -5.94
C THR A 241 13.43 -12.37 -5.01
N ALA A 242 14.67 -12.33 -5.52
CA ALA A 242 15.84 -11.97 -4.71
C ALA A 242 15.69 -10.59 -4.02
N PRO A 243 15.19 -9.54 -4.67
CA PRO A 243 14.93 -8.27 -3.98
C PRO A 243 13.88 -8.38 -2.86
N GLU A 244 12.83 -9.18 -3.04
CA GLU A 244 11.85 -9.41 -1.97
C GLU A 244 12.47 -10.17 -0.79
N ALA A 245 13.31 -11.17 -1.07
CA ALA A 245 14.01 -11.91 -0.03
C ALA A 245 14.93 -10.99 0.79
N CYS A 246 15.76 -10.17 0.13
CA CYS A 246 16.62 -9.20 0.80
C CYS A 246 15.79 -8.19 1.64
N TYR A 247 14.69 -7.66 1.11
CA TYR A 247 13.83 -6.71 1.80
C TYR A 247 13.27 -7.29 3.10
N ARG A 248 12.84 -8.56 3.07
CA ARG A 248 12.33 -9.29 4.24
C ARG A 248 13.43 -9.65 5.22
N MET A 249 14.61 -10.06 4.75
CA MET A 249 15.78 -10.37 5.58
C MET A 249 16.26 -9.15 6.36
N PHE A 250 16.22 -7.96 5.76
CA PHE A 250 16.51 -6.69 6.44
C PHE A 250 15.41 -6.25 7.42
N GLY A 251 14.30 -6.97 7.51
CA GLY A 251 13.20 -6.62 8.40
C GLY A 251 12.45 -5.35 7.98
N PHE A 252 12.54 -4.91 6.74
CA PHE A 252 11.85 -3.72 6.27
C PHE A 252 10.34 -3.95 6.25
N PRO A 253 9.52 -3.03 6.80
CA PRO A 253 8.08 -3.18 6.83
C PRO A 253 7.50 -3.07 5.42
N LEU A 254 6.60 -4.00 5.08
CA LEU A 254 5.91 -4.02 3.79
C LEU A 254 4.73 -3.05 3.71
N TYR A 255 4.24 -2.58 4.84
CA TYR A 255 3.17 -1.59 4.89
C TYR A 255 3.29 -0.73 6.14
N SER A 256 2.74 0.46 6.08
CA SER A 256 2.58 1.34 7.25
C SER A 256 1.38 2.27 7.03
N MET A 257 0.77 2.74 8.11
CA MET A 257 -0.40 3.60 8.04
C MET A 257 -0.57 4.43 9.30
N SER A 258 -1.20 5.57 9.16
CA SER A 258 -1.59 6.43 10.28
C SER A 258 -2.88 7.20 9.94
N PRO A 259 -3.91 7.19 10.79
CA PRO A 259 -4.06 6.32 11.95
C PRO A 259 -4.21 4.84 11.56
N PRO A 260 -3.99 3.89 12.49
CA PRO A 260 -4.17 2.49 12.19
C PRO A 260 -5.63 2.18 11.81
N VAL A 261 -5.81 1.32 10.81
CA VAL A 261 -7.12 0.85 10.37
C VAL A 261 -7.49 -0.38 11.18
N LEU A 262 -8.61 -0.33 11.89
CA LEU A 262 -9.19 -1.46 12.58
C LEU A 262 -10.22 -2.14 11.68
N GLN A 263 -10.11 -3.45 11.53
CA GLN A 263 -11.12 -4.24 10.83
C GLN A 263 -12.32 -4.45 11.75
N LEU A 264 -13.48 -3.93 11.35
CA LEU A 264 -14.74 -4.20 12.03
C LEU A 264 -15.22 -5.60 11.66
N GLN A 265 -15.27 -6.49 12.64
CA GLN A 265 -15.88 -7.81 12.46
C GLN A 265 -17.39 -7.69 12.58
N VAL A 266 -18.07 -7.70 11.43
CA VAL A 266 -19.54 -7.63 11.37
C VAL A 266 -20.08 -9.07 11.31
N HIS A 267 -20.98 -9.40 12.24
CA HIS A 267 -21.66 -10.69 12.29
C HIS A 267 -23.09 -10.51 12.82
N LEU A 268 -23.96 -11.47 12.53
CA LEU A 268 -25.28 -11.55 13.15
C LEU A 268 -25.16 -12.02 14.63
N PRO A 269 -26.16 -11.76 15.47
CA PRO A 269 -26.16 -12.29 16.84
C PRO A 269 -25.95 -13.81 16.85
N GLY A 270 -25.00 -14.30 17.63
CA GLY A 270 -24.66 -15.72 17.70
C GLY A 270 -23.84 -16.28 16.54
N TYR A 271 -23.48 -15.48 15.50
CA TYR A 271 -22.72 -15.93 14.33
C TYR A 271 -21.30 -15.36 14.27
N HIS A 272 -20.69 -15.08 15.40
CA HIS A 272 -19.29 -14.65 15.43
C HIS A 272 -18.33 -15.85 15.38
N MET A 273 -17.15 -15.63 14.82
CA MET A 273 -16.12 -16.65 14.72
C MET A 273 -15.33 -16.74 16.03
N VAL A 274 -15.18 -17.94 16.54
CA VAL A 274 -14.38 -18.23 17.73
C VAL A 274 -13.15 -19.03 17.33
N ALA A 275 -11.96 -18.56 17.75
CA ALA A 275 -10.72 -19.28 17.52
C ALA A 275 -10.46 -20.22 18.70
N PHE A 276 -10.16 -21.48 18.42
CA PHE A 276 -9.87 -22.50 19.43
C PHE A 276 -8.71 -23.39 18.99
N ASN A 277 -8.12 -24.09 19.95
CA ASN A 277 -7.08 -25.06 19.64
C ASN A 277 -7.73 -26.39 19.18
N PRO A 278 -7.26 -27.04 18.10
CA PRO A 278 -7.81 -28.32 17.63
C PRO A 278 -7.84 -29.46 18.66
N LYS A 279 -7.11 -29.33 19.76
CA LYS A 279 -7.08 -30.28 20.88
C LYS A 279 -8.11 -30.00 21.99
N GLU A 280 -8.81 -28.88 21.90
CA GLU A 280 -9.83 -28.49 22.89
C GLU A 280 -11.19 -29.11 22.50
N ASP A 281 -11.97 -29.43 23.52
CA ASP A 281 -13.36 -29.88 23.32
C ASP A 281 -14.22 -28.70 22.85
N ILE A 282 -15.01 -28.93 21.80
CA ILE A 282 -15.83 -27.88 21.17
C ILE A 282 -16.90 -27.40 22.17
N SER A 283 -17.47 -28.28 22.98
CA SER A 283 -18.49 -27.95 23.98
C SER A 283 -17.93 -26.97 25.02
N ASP A 284 -16.71 -27.21 25.46
CA ASP A 284 -16.04 -26.33 26.43
C ASP A 284 -15.70 -24.97 25.79
N VAL A 285 -15.32 -24.96 24.52
CA VAL A 285 -15.01 -23.73 23.80
C VAL A 285 -16.26 -22.85 23.64
N VAL A 286 -17.38 -23.46 23.26
CA VAL A 286 -18.66 -22.73 23.07
C VAL A 286 -19.19 -22.16 24.40
N ASN A 287 -19.05 -22.91 25.50
CA ASN A 287 -19.55 -22.52 26.83
C ASN A 287 -18.68 -21.49 27.54
N ARG A 288 -17.49 -21.19 27.05
CA ARG A 288 -16.63 -20.15 27.67
C ARG A 288 -17.24 -18.76 27.53
N GLU A 289 -17.24 -18.00 28.59
CA GLU A 289 -17.71 -16.60 28.57
C GLU A 289 -17.03 -15.75 27.50
N LYS A 290 -15.74 -15.97 27.27
CA LYS A 290 -14.99 -15.27 26.20
C LYS A 290 -15.47 -15.61 24.80
N SER A 291 -15.97 -16.81 24.59
CA SER A 291 -16.51 -17.27 23.31
C SER A 291 -17.90 -16.71 23.02
N GLN A 292 -18.58 -16.18 24.03
CA GLN A 292 -19.90 -15.53 23.89
C GLN A 292 -19.80 -14.04 23.53
N LYS A 293 -18.58 -13.47 23.57
CA LYS A 293 -18.33 -12.04 23.38
C LYS A 293 -17.47 -11.77 22.16
N SER A 294 -17.83 -10.78 21.38
CA SER A 294 -16.99 -10.22 20.30
C SER A 294 -16.77 -8.74 20.55
N MET A 295 -15.77 -8.15 19.88
CA MET A 295 -15.56 -6.69 19.93
C MET A 295 -16.81 -5.92 19.51
N LEU A 296 -17.58 -6.45 18.55
CA LEU A 296 -18.81 -5.82 18.08
C LEU A 296 -19.92 -5.88 19.13
N THR A 297 -20.14 -7.03 19.77
CA THR A 297 -21.17 -7.18 20.83
C THR A 297 -20.84 -6.32 22.03
N GLU A 298 -19.58 -6.29 22.46
CA GLU A 298 -19.14 -5.44 23.57
C GLU A 298 -19.24 -3.95 23.25
N PHE A 299 -18.99 -3.55 22.00
CA PHE A 299 -19.23 -2.19 21.55
C PHE A 299 -20.69 -1.78 21.71
N PHE A 300 -21.62 -2.58 21.20
CA PHE A 300 -23.05 -2.27 21.35
C PHE A 300 -23.52 -2.32 22.80
N ARG A 301 -23.04 -3.29 23.60
CA ARG A 301 -23.36 -3.36 25.02
C ARG A 301 -22.92 -2.07 25.73
N THR A 302 -21.70 -1.62 25.50
CA THR A 302 -21.19 -0.40 26.13
C THR A 302 -21.93 0.87 25.69
N ILE A 303 -22.37 0.95 24.42
CA ILE A 303 -23.22 2.06 23.97
C ILE A 303 -24.55 2.09 24.74
N CYS A 304 -25.12 0.92 25.01
CA CYS A 304 -26.37 0.84 25.77
C CYS A 304 -26.21 1.16 27.28
N GLU A 305 -25.07 0.74 27.87
CA GLU A 305 -24.83 0.89 29.31
C GLU A 305 -24.30 2.28 29.70
N HIS A 306 -23.63 2.99 28.78
CA HIS A 306 -23.00 4.28 29.07
C HIS A 306 -23.53 5.40 28.19
N PRO A 307 -24.22 6.40 28.75
CA PRO A 307 -24.85 7.50 28.00
C PRO A 307 -23.87 8.33 27.16
N ASP A 308 -22.59 8.41 27.56
CA ASP A 308 -21.55 9.15 26.83
C ASP A 308 -20.87 8.33 25.72
N ALA A 309 -21.08 7.02 25.68
CA ALA A 309 -20.44 6.12 24.72
C ALA A 309 -20.74 6.46 23.23
N PRO A 310 -21.94 6.92 22.84
CA PRO A 310 -22.23 7.27 21.43
C PRO A 310 -21.38 8.41 20.86
N LYS A 311 -20.68 9.19 21.70
CA LYS A 311 -19.77 10.26 21.27
C LYS A 311 -18.46 9.73 20.68
N TYR A 312 -18.14 8.45 20.89
CA TYR A 312 -16.84 7.86 20.54
C TYR A 312 -16.94 6.94 19.34
N LEU A 313 -15.89 6.96 18.51
CA LEU A 313 -15.77 6.05 17.39
C LEU A 313 -15.37 4.65 17.85
N TYR A 314 -15.77 3.62 17.11
CA TYR A 314 -15.42 2.23 17.38
C TYR A 314 -13.92 2.01 17.69
N ARG A 315 -13.04 2.67 16.97
CA ARG A 315 -11.57 2.60 17.16
C ARG A 315 -11.08 3.17 18.50
N GLU A 316 -11.86 4.04 19.12
CA GLU A 316 -11.51 4.73 20.37
C GLU A 316 -11.95 3.93 21.60
N PHE A 317 -12.85 3.00 21.38
CA PHE A 317 -13.47 2.20 22.42
C PHE A 317 -12.49 1.42 23.32
N PRO A 318 -11.44 0.75 22.81
CA PRO A 318 -10.50 0.02 23.66
C PRO A 318 -9.79 0.89 24.70
N SER A 319 -9.50 2.16 24.36
CA SER A 319 -8.87 3.11 25.27
C SER A 319 -9.84 3.62 26.34
N ILE A 320 -11.14 3.69 26.02
CA ILE A 320 -12.19 4.18 26.93
C ILE A 320 -12.60 3.09 27.92
N LEU A 321 -12.77 1.85 27.46
CA LEU A 321 -13.11 0.71 28.33
C LEU A 321 -12.05 0.50 29.42
N GLY A 322 -10.75 0.65 29.08
CA GLY A 322 -9.67 0.64 30.05
C GLY A 322 -9.84 1.71 31.15
N GLY A 323 -10.25 2.92 30.76
CA GLY A 323 -10.52 4.02 31.68
C GLY A 323 -11.79 3.88 32.52
N LEU A 324 -12.85 3.30 31.95
CA LEU A 324 -14.12 3.06 32.66
C LEU A 324 -14.00 1.93 33.68
N SER A 325 -13.30 0.84 33.35
CA SER A 325 -13.01 -0.27 34.28
C SER A 325 -12.19 0.19 35.49
N LEU A 326 -11.26 1.15 35.30
CA LEU A 326 -10.46 1.72 36.40
C LEU A 326 -11.29 2.64 37.31
N ARG A 327 -12.31 3.33 36.79
CA ARG A 327 -13.20 4.20 37.59
C ARG A 327 -14.18 3.39 38.45
N SER A 328 -14.65 2.25 37.95
CA SER A 328 -15.55 1.38 38.71
C SER A 328 -14.84 0.62 39.84
N SER A 329 -13.51 0.49 39.77
CA SER A 329 -12.72 -0.25 40.75
C SER A 329 -12.08 0.62 41.84
N GLY A 330 -12.31 1.92 41.89
CA GLY A 330 -11.85 2.79 42.99
C GLY A 330 -10.34 2.92 43.20
N CYS A 331 -9.51 2.45 42.29
CA CYS A 331 -8.06 2.51 42.40
C CYS A 331 -7.46 3.61 41.56
N LEU A 332 -7.31 4.78 42.14
CA LEU A 332 -6.48 5.89 41.62
C LEU A 332 -5.00 5.58 41.89
N GLY A 333 -4.37 4.93 40.97
CA GLY A 333 -2.91 4.75 40.95
C GLY A 333 -2.36 5.24 39.57
N ASN A 334 -1.63 6.32 39.63
CA ASN A 334 -0.97 6.98 38.51
C ASN A 334 0.16 6.10 37.94
N LYS A 335 -0.15 5.17 37.05
CA LYS A 335 0.85 4.47 36.23
C LYS A 335 0.36 4.40 34.77
N GLY A 336 1.13 5.04 33.91
CA GLY A 336 0.89 5.06 32.46
C GLY A 336 0.58 3.65 31.93
N PHE A 337 -0.61 3.51 31.42
CA PHE A 337 -1.11 2.24 30.88
C PHE A 337 -0.44 1.97 29.54
N ARG A 338 0.52 1.05 29.53
CA ARG A 338 0.98 0.41 28.29
C ARG A 338 -0.18 -0.43 27.76
N LEU A 339 -0.65 -0.15 26.56
CA LEU A 339 -1.58 -0.93 25.73
C LEU A 339 -1.09 -2.37 25.45
N GLY A 340 -0.54 -3.05 26.47
CA GLY A 340 0.13 -4.34 26.33
C GLY A 340 -0.79 -5.56 26.27
N GLY A 341 -2.07 -5.43 26.60
CA GLY A 341 -2.98 -6.57 26.72
C GLY A 341 -3.82 -6.85 25.47
N TRP A 342 -4.27 -5.83 24.77
CA TRP A 342 -5.23 -5.96 23.65
C TRP A 342 -4.55 -6.11 22.31
N SER A 343 -3.38 -5.53 22.09
CA SER A 343 -2.63 -5.71 20.84
C SER A 343 -2.06 -7.12 20.64
N ARG A 344 -1.91 -7.91 21.70
CA ARG A 344 -1.50 -9.31 21.61
C ARG A 344 -2.63 -10.29 21.32
N HIS A 345 -3.88 -9.93 21.59
CA HIS A 345 -5.04 -10.79 21.29
C HIS A 345 -5.64 -10.57 19.91
N ILE A 346 -5.27 -9.50 19.19
CA ILE A 346 -5.76 -9.21 17.85
C ILE A 346 -4.99 -9.98 16.76
N LEU A 347 -3.83 -10.53 17.08
CA LEU A 347 -3.07 -11.46 16.22
C LEU A 347 -2.52 -12.63 17.02
N PRO A 348 -3.32 -13.64 17.38
CA PRO A 348 -2.71 -14.94 17.63
C PRO A 348 -2.22 -15.43 16.26
N ARG A 349 -0.92 -15.60 16.11
CA ARG A 349 -0.35 -16.49 15.10
C ARG A 349 -0.88 -17.89 15.40
N VAL A 350 -2.04 -18.20 14.84
CA VAL A 350 -2.59 -19.53 14.99
C VAL A 350 -2.02 -20.41 13.90
N ARG A 351 -0.97 -21.16 14.22
CA ARG A 351 -0.61 -22.35 13.46
C ARG A 351 -1.68 -23.40 13.78
N GLY A 352 -2.47 -23.77 12.77
CA GLY A 352 -3.37 -24.92 12.86
C GLY A 352 -4.66 -24.71 13.67
N THR A 353 -5.41 -23.65 13.37
CA THR A 353 -6.77 -23.48 13.91
C THR A 353 -7.81 -23.75 12.84
N THR A 354 -8.79 -24.55 13.21
CA THR A 354 -10.04 -24.69 12.48
C THR A 354 -11.03 -23.69 13.05
N SER A 355 -11.72 -22.94 12.18
CA SER A 355 -12.77 -22.03 12.62
C SER A 355 -14.12 -22.77 12.57
N VAL A 356 -14.92 -22.61 13.61
CA VAL A 356 -16.29 -23.10 13.66
C VAL A 356 -17.22 -21.91 13.84
N CYS A 357 -18.25 -21.84 13.01
CA CYS A 357 -19.36 -20.92 13.24
C CYS A 357 -20.32 -21.56 14.23
N SER A 358 -20.59 -20.90 15.30
CA SER A 358 -21.66 -21.24 16.24
C SER A 358 -22.91 -20.43 15.96
#